data_ecbdc33dfbc1d91bfe51882e14da78cf
#
_entry.id   ecbdc33dfbc1d91bfe51882e14da78cf
#
_cell.length_a   1.000
_cell.length_b   1.000
_cell.length_c   1.000
_cell.angle_alpha   90.00
_cell.angle_beta   90.00
_cell.angle_gamma   90.00
#
_symmetry.space_group_name_H-M   'P 1'
#
loop_
_entity.id
_entity.type
_entity.pdbx_description
1 polymer ?
#
loop_
_entity_poly.entity_id
_entity_poly.type
_entity_poly.pdbx_seq_one_letter_code
_entity_poly.pdbx_strand_id
1 'polypeptide(L)'
;ESRLLPQEDIIFSADHISTQNSYAIGQEEGGAYNIAIAYLTAWQGPVTEEMDPYGDSVTPEGLSPVKHVQEVQIAEDKDFDAIKEMIYRYGAVQSSIYMDMGGTKVTSEYYDPENTSYYYNGEDEVNHDILIIGWDDDYPAENFTKTPSKNGAFLCQNSWGEGFGDGGRFYVAYDDTQIGRNCVAIHKD
;
A
#
# COMPACT_ATOMS: atom_id res chain seq x y z
N GLU A 1 10.59 3.95 0.37
CA GLU A 1 10.65 5.45 0.46
C GLU A 1 10.48 5.94 1.90
N SER A 2 9.66 5.29 2.73
CA SER A 2 9.32 5.75 4.09
C SER A 2 10.51 5.87 5.06
N ARG A 3 11.65 5.28 4.77
CA ARG A 3 12.87 5.33 5.58
C ARG A 3 14.08 5.85 4.80
N LEU A 4 13.84 6.74 3.85
CA LEU A 4 14.92 7.46 3.18
C LEU A 4 15.67 8.35 4.16
N LEU A 5 16.96 8.51 3.94
CA LEU A 5 17.73 9.52 4.66
C LEU A 5 17.21 10.92 4.30
N PRO A 6 17.34 11.92 5.18
CA PRO A 6 16.79 13.26 4.93
C PRO A 6 17.28 13.94 3.64
N GLN A 7 18.41 13.50 3.10
CA GLN A 7 18.98 13.98 1.84
C GLN A 7 18.57 13.14 0.62
N GLU A 8 17.84 12.04 0.82
CA GLU A 8 17.36 11.19 -0.27
C GLU A 8 15.90 11.54 -0.59
N ASP A 9 15.67 12.06 -1.78
CA ASP A 9 14.34 12.28 -2.35
C ASP A 9 14.22 11.35 -3.57
N ILE A 10 13.87 10.08 -3.30
CA ILE A 10 13.82 9.04 -4.33
C ILE A 10 12.38 8.56 -4.48
N ILE A 11 11.84 8.66 -5.68
CA ILE A 11 10.61 8.00 -6.10
C ILE A 11 11.01 6.81 -6.95
N PHE A 12 10.51 5.63 -6.59
CA PHE A 12 10.74 4.40 -7.34
C PHE A 12 9.70 4.21 -8.43
N SER A 13 10.15 3.70 -9.58
CA SER A 13 9.31 3.46 -10.74
C SER A 13 8.30 2.34 -10.49
N ALA A 14 7.02 2.67 -10.64
CA ALA A 14 5.95 1.69 -10.68
C ALA A 14 5.85 1.01 -12.07
N ASP A 15 6.28 1.70 -13.13
CA ASP A 15 6.31 1.14 -14.49
C ASP A 15 7.30 -0.01 -14.58
N HIS A 16 8.51 0.17 -14.06
CA HIS A 16 9.56 -0.85 -14.10
C HIS A 16 9.14 -2.16 -13.43
N ILE A 17 8.52 -2.11 -12.24
CA ILE A 17 8.07 -3.34 -11.58
C ILE A 17 6.94 -4.01 -12.35
N SER A 18 6.06 -3.26 -13.00
CA SER A 18 4.95 -3.82 -13.77
C SER A 18 5.40 -4.49 -15.06
N THR A 19 6.45 -3.96 -15.69
CA THR A 19 6.99 -4.46 -16.98
C THR A 19 8.10 -5.49 -16.83
N GLN A 20 8.91 -5.41 -15.75
CA GLN A 20 10.13 -6.21 -15.57
C GLN A 20 10.04 -7.29 -14.49
N ASN A 21 8.84 -7.54 -13.94
CA ASN A 21 8.66 -8.66 -13.04
C ASN A 21 8.70 -10.01 -13.80
N SER A 22 8.95 -11.10 -13.07
CA SER A 22 9.06 -12.45 -13.66
C SER A 22 7.73 -13.14 -13.93
N TYR A 23 6.61 -12.47 -13.69
CA TYR A 23 5.27 -12.99 -13.92
C TYR A 23 4.77 -12.53 -15.29
N ALA A 24 4.13 -13.41 -16.03
CA ALA A 24 3.55 -13.08 -17.33
C ALA A 24 2.18 -12.39 -17.17
N ILE A 25 2.14 -11.30 -16.43
CA ILE A 25 0.94 -10.49 -16.15
C ILE A 25 1.13 -9.14 -16.82
N GLY A 26 0.17 -8.73 -17.64
CA GLY A 26 0.18 -7.41 -18.27
C GLY A 26 -0.07 -6.30 -17.26
N GLN A 27 0.47 -5.12 -17.53
CA GLN A 27 0.35 -3.94 -16.65
C GLN A 27 -1.12 -3.61 -16.31
N GLU A 28 -2.03 -3.77 -17.29
CA GLU A 28 -3.47 -3.51 -17.13
C GLU A 28 -4.20 -4.60 -16.31
N GLU A 29 -3.56 -5.72 -16.07
CA GLU A 29 -4.18 -6.83 -15.32
C GLU A 29 -3.97 -6.68 -13.80
N GLY A 30 -3.25 -5.62 -13.39
CA GLY A 30 -2.91 -5.37 -12.01
C GLY A 30 -1.80 -6.29 -11.50
N GLY A 31 -1.79 -6.54 -10.19
CA GLY A 31 -0.76 -7.36 -9.57
C GLY A 31 -1.17 -7.81 -8.17
N ALA A 32 -0.28 -8.55 -7.54
CA ALA A 32 -0.41 -8.95 -6.16
C ALA A 32 0.92 -8.70 -5.42
N TYR A 33 0.87 -8.53 -4.13
CA TYR A 33 2.01 -8.22 -3.28
C TYR A 33 3.22 -9.17 -3.45
N ASN A 34 2.98 -10.44 -3.76
CA ASN A 34 4.03 -11.43 -4.01
C ASN A 34 4.85 -11.15 -5.27
N ILE A 35 4.28 -10.46 -6.28
CA ILE A 35 5.01 -10.00 -7.46
C ILE A 35 6.07 -8.99 -7.06
N ALA A 36 5.71 -8.02 -6.22
CA ALA A 36 6.65 -7.03 -5.69
C ALA A 36 7.76 -7.68 -4.86
N ILE A 37 7.42 -8.65 -4.00
CA ILE A 37 8.40 -9.41 -3.22
C ILE A 37 9.38 -10.13 -4.16
N ALA A 38 8.88 -10.87 -5.16
CA ALA A 38 9.72 -11.61 -6.08
C ALA A 38 10.64 -10.70 -6.89
N TYR A 39 10.11 -9.61 -7.45
CA TYR A 39 10.87 -8.61 -8.21
C TYR A 39 12.00 -8.00 -7.37
N LEU A 40 11.70 -7.55 -6.15
CA LEU A 40 12.65 -6.90 -5.27
C LEU A 40 13.70 -7.86 -4.71
N THR A 41 13.31 -9.07 -4.31
CA THR A 41 14.24 -10.07 -3.76
C THR A 41 15.12 -10.72 -4.84
N ALA A 42 14.68 -10.74 -6.09
CA ALA A 42 15.51 -11.14 -7.23
C ALA A 42 16.47 -10.03 -7.70
N TRP A 43 16.43 -8.85 -7.06
CA TRP A 43 17.22 -7.68 -7.42
C TRP A 43 17.01 -7.23 -8.87
N GLN A 44 15.80 -7.38 -9.38
CA GLN A 44 15.39 -6.85 -10.69
C GLN A 44 15.18 -5.34 -10.66
N GLY A 45 14.98 -4.74 -9.48
CA GLY A 45 14.82 -3.34 -9.13
C GLY A 45 14.99 -3.15 -7.63
N PRO A 46 14.59 -1.96 -7.08
CA PRO A 46 13.92 -0.87 -7.78
C PRO A 46 14.85 0.02 -8.60
N VAL A 47 14.31 0.65 -9.62
CA VAL A 47 14.90 1.80 -10.31
C VAL A 47 14.12 3.06 -9.97
N THR A 48 14.66 4.26 -10.30
CA THR A 48 13.95 5.50 -10.00
C THR A 48 12.87 5.81 -11.06
N GLU A 49 11.88 6.59 -10.67
CA GLU A 49 10.86 7.13 -11.56
C GLU A 49 11.46 7.96 -12.72
N GLU A 50 12.61 8.65 -12.47
CA GLU A 50 13.32 9.39 -13.51
C GLU A 50 13.95 8.46 -14.56
N MET A 51 14.38 7.26 -14.15
CA MET A 51 15.01 6.28 -15.05
C MET A 51 13.99 5.54 -15.92
N ASP A 52 12.80 5.33 -15.40
CA ASP A 52 11.70 4.61 -16.06
C ASP A 52 10.35 5.23 -15.65
N PRO A 53 9.93 6.33 -16.32
CA PRO A 53 8.74 7.08 -15.93
C PRO A 53 7.44 6.29 -16.14
N TYR A 54 6.50 6.45 -15.20
CA TYR A 54 5.20 5.80 -15.24
C TYR A 54 4.36 6.23 -16.47
N GLY A 55 3.76 5.26 -17.14
CA GLY A 55 2.63 5.46 -18.05
C GLY A 55 2.87 5.18 -19.52
N ASP A 56 4.09 4.84 -19.95
CA ASP A 56 4.34 4.46 -21.34
C ASP A 56 4.49 2.93 -21.55
N SER A 57 4.58 2.17 -20.46
CA SER A 57 4.75 0.71 -20.45
C SER A 57 5.98 0.23 -21.23
N VAL A 58 7.02 1.07 -21.31
CA VAL A 58 8.26 0.81 -22.05
C VAL A 58 9.47 1.02 -21.16
N THR A 59 10.07 -0.05 -20.70
CA THR A 59 11.31 0.03 -19.92
C THR A 59 12.53 0.24 -20.80
N PRO A 60 13.36 1.27 -20.55
CA PRO A 60 14.65 1.44 -21.20
C PRO A 60 15.59 0.26 -20.95
N GLU A 61 16.38 -0.11 -21.96
CA GLU A 61 17.36 -1.19 -21.83
C GLU A 61 18.54 -0.81 -20.91
N GLY A 62 19.06 -1.79 -20.17
CA GLY A 62 20.31 -1.65 -19.42
C GLY A 62 20.17 -0.94 -18.07
N LEU A 63 18.98 -0.75 -17.56
CA LEU A 63 18.77 -0.23 -16.21
C LEU A 63 19.30 -1.21 -15.16
N SER A 64 19.78 -0.66 -14.05
CA SER A 64 20.26 -1.43 -12.91
C SER A 64 19.55 -0.95 -11.64
N PRO A 65 19.28 -1.85 -10.68
CA PRO A 65 18.70 -1.48 -9.38
C PRO A 65 19.52 -0.40 -8.67
N VAL A 66 18.84 0.57 -8.10
CA VAL A 66 19.46 1.66 -7.32
C VAL A 66 19.50 1.37 -5.83
N LYS A 67 18.72 0.38 -5.38
CA LYS A 67 18.70 -0.16 -4.02
C LYS A 67 18.48 -1.67 -4.08
N HIS A 68 18.85 -2.36 -2.99
CA HIS A 68 18.65 -3.78 -2.87
C HIS A 68 17.88 -4.11 -1.60
N VAL A 69 16.90 -5.00 -1.72
CA VAL A 69 16.16 -5.51 -0.56
C VAL A 69 17.06 -6.47 0.23
N GLN A 70 17.16 -6.21 1.52
CA GLN A 70 17.95 -6.98 2.48
C GLN A 70 17.08 -7.93 3.29
N GLU A 71 15.84 -7.53 3.55
CA GLU A 71 14.92 -8.29 4.39
C GLU A 71 13.47 -8.03 3.97
N VAL A 72 12.67 -9.08 4.03
CA VAL A 72 11.20 -9.01 3.88
C VAL A 72 10.59 -9.59 5.15
N GLN A 73 9.79 -8.79 5.84
CA GLN A 73 9.03 -9.22 7.01
C GLN A 73 7.57 -9.42 6.61
N ILE A 74 6.98 -10.55 7.03
CA ILE A 74 5.58 -10.88 6.79
C ILE A 74 4.91 -11.06 8.14
N ALA A 75 3.83 -10.33 8.39
CA ALA A 75 3.01 -10.53 9.58
C ALA A 75 1.91 -11.56 9.30
N GLU A 76 1.49 -12.26 10.35
CA GLU A 76 0.25 -13.04 10.29
C GLU A 76 -0.95 -12.12 10.08
N ASP A 77 -1.98 -12.63 9.41
CA ASP A 77 -3.19 -11.87 9.15
C ASP A 77 -3.79 -11.32 10.44
N LYS A 78 -4.05 -10.01 10.44
CA LYS A 78 -4.65 -9.28 11.58
C LYS A 78 -3.84 -9.27 12.88
N ASP A 79 -2.56 -9.58 12.82
CA ASP A 79 -1.66 -9.30 13.94
C ASP A 79 -1.30 -7.80 13.97
N PHE A 80 -2.20 -7.00 14.55
CA PHE A 80 -2.06 -5.56 14.58
C PHE A 80 -0.87 -5.07 15.41
N ASP A 81 -0.47 -5.83 16.42
CA ASP A 81 0.71 -5.50 17.22
C ASP A 81 1.99 -5.68 16.39
N ALA A 82 2.10 -6.78 15.65
CA ALA A 82 3.20 -7.00 14.72
C ALA A 82 3.21 -5.94 13.61
N ILE A 83 2.05 -5.61 13.04
CA ILE A 83 1.92 -4.56 12.00
C ILE A 83 2.41 -3.22 12.55
N LYS A 84 1.99 -2.80 13.74
CA LYS A 84 2.43 -1.54 14.36
C LYS A 84 3.94 -1.55 14.63
N GLU A 85 4.50 -2.68 15.09
CA GLU A 85 5.94 -2.81 15.26
C GLU A 85 6.69 -2.69 13.92
N MET A 86 6.17 -3.32 12.87
CA MET A 86 6.74 -3.19 11.52
C MET A 86 6.70 -1.76 10.99
N ILE A 87 5.59 -1.03 11.20
CA ILE A 87 5.49 0.40 10.85
C ILE A 87 6.55 1.20 11.61
N TYR A 88 6.68 0.96 12.91
CA TYR A 88 7.68 1.66 13.72
C TYR A 88 9.11 1.42 13.24
N ARG A 89 9.43 0.17 12.87
CA ARG A 89 10.77 -0.23 12.42
C ARG A 89 11.06 0.19 10.97
N TYR A 90 10.11 -0.01 10.07
CA TYR A 90 10.33 0.07 8.61
C TYR A 90 9.61 1.27 7.96
N GLY A 91 8.65 1.90 8.65
CA GLY A 91 7.97 3.11 8.24
C GLY A 91 6.67 2.89 7.48
N ALA A 92 6.50 1.80 6.76
CA ALA A 92 5.26 1.44 6.08
C ALA A 92 5.14 -0.08 5.95
N VAL A 93 3.89 -0.55 5.93
CA VAL A 93 3.54 -1.96 5.73
C VAL A 93 2.50 -2.04 4.61
N GLN A 94 2.77 -2.82 3.58
CA GLN A 94 1.75 -3.16 2.59
C GLN A 94 0.67 -4.02 3.25
N SER A 95 -0.58 -3.80 2.92
CA SER A 95 -1.72 -4.61 3.32
C SER A 95 -2.74 -4.70 2.21
N SER A 96 -3.39 -5.86 2.08
CA SER A 96 -4.51 -6.03 1.15
C SER A 96 -5.82 -5.71 1.84
N ILE A 97 -6.75 -5.05 1.12
CA ILE A 97 -8.11 -4.75 1.58
C ILE A 97 -9.13 -5.08 0.49
N TYR A 98 -10.40 -5.14 0.87
CA TYR A 98 -11.49 -5.01 -0.11
C TYR A 98 -11.82 -3.54 -0.30
N MET A 99 -11.84 -3.07 -1.53
CA MET A 99 -12.18 -1.70 -1.87
C MET A 99 -13.33 -1.67 -2.86
N ASP A 100 -14.51 -1.20 -2.40
CA ASP A 100 -15.74 -1.09 -3.20
C ASP A 100 -15.77 0.23 -3.98
N MET A 101 -14.67 0.54 -4.65
CA MET A 101 -14.58 1.75 -5.48
C MET A 101 -13.35 1.73 -6.36
N GLY A 102 -13.41 2.45 -7.48
CA GLY A 102 -12.30 2.58 -8.42
C GLY A 102 -11.92 4.04 -8.65
N GLY A 103 -10.66 4.40 -8.39
CA GLY A 103 -10.12 5.73 -8.65
C GLY A 103 -10.64 6.81 -7.69
N THR A 104 -10.57 8.08 -8.13
CA THR A 104 -10.84 9.26 -7.30
C THR A 104 -12.32 9.67 -7.23
N LYS A 105 -13.18 9.09 -8.08
CA LYS A 105 -14.63 9.34 -8.03
C LYS A 105 -15.29 8.33 -7.12
N VAL A 106 -15.38 8.69 -5.87
CA VAL A 106 -15.78 7.80 -4.81
C VAL A 106 -17.24 8.00 -4.46
N THR A 107 -18.04 6.97 -4.74
CA THR A 107 -19.31 6.76 -4.07
C THR A 107 -19.34 5.31 -3.60
N SER A 108 -19.02 5.08 -2.36
CA SER A 108 -19.16 3.78 -1.72
C SER A 108 -19.92 3.97 -0.42
N GLU A 109 -20.77 3.01 -0.05
CA GLU A 109 -21.45 3.01 1.26
C GLU A 109 -20.48 2.79 2.42
N TYR A 110 -19.23 2.42 2.15
CA TYR A 110 -18.18 2.14 3.13
C TYR A 110 -17.20 3.29 3.31
N TYR A 111 -17.24 4.31 2.44
CA TYR A 111 -16.32 5.44 2.47
C TYR A 111 -17.02 6.73 2.92
N ASP A 112 -16.44 7.39 3.91
CA ASP A 112 -16.83 8.74 4.33
C ASP A 112 -15.85 9.77 3.74
N PRO A 113 -16.28 10.60 2.78
CA PRO A 113 -15.40 11.60 2.17
C PRO A 113 -15.12 12.80 3.09
N GLU A 114 -15.96 13.07 4.10
CA GLU A 114 -15.77 14.17 5.04
C GLU A 114 -14.65 13.85 6.03
N ASN A 115 -14.63 12.62 6.54
CA ASN A 115 -13.63 12.14 7.48
C ASN A 115 -12.48 11.36 6.80
N THR A 116 -12.54 11.22 5.46
CA THR A 116 -11.58 10.40 4.68
C THR A 116 -11.36 9.03 5.31
N SER A 117 -12.44 8.33 5.61
CA SER A 117 -12.41 7.07 6.35
C SER A 117 -13.14 5.96 5.60
N TYR A 118 -12.70 4.73 5.78
CA TYR A 118 -13.22 3.54 5.13
C TYR A 118 -13.44 2.41 6.14
N TYR A 119 -14.59 1.76 6.06
CA TYR A 119 -14.90 0.59 6.87
C TYR A 119 -15.75 -0.41 6.08
N TYR A 120 -15.11 -1.51 5.64
CA TYR A 120 -15.77 -2.64 5.02
C TYR A 120 -16.08 -3.71 6.07
N ASN A 121 -17.34 -4.13 6.14
CA ASN A 121 -17.84 -5.13 7.07
C ASN A 121 -18.48 -6.34 6.37
N GLY A 122 -18.16 -6.55 5.09
CA GLY A 122 -18.63 -7.67 4.30
C GLY A 122 -17.68 -8.87 4.30
N GLU A 123 -17.94 -9.81 3.39
CA GLU A 123 -17.23 -11.09 3.29
C GLU A 123 -16.46 -11.26 1.96
N ASP A 124 -16.48 -10.23 1.08
CA ASP A 124 -15.78 -10.34 -0.20
C ASP A 124 -14.27 -10.37 0.01
N GLU A 125 -13.58 -11.07 -0.87
CA GLU A 125 -12.13 -11.21 -0.86
C GLU A 125 -11.42 -9.89 -1.18
N VAL A 126 -10.18 -9.77 -0.72
CA VAL A 126 -9.32 -8.61 -1.01
C VAL A 126 -9.17 -8.40 -2.52
N ASN A 127 -9.21 -7.14 -2.94
CA ASN A 127 -9.09 -6.75 -4.35
C ASN A 127 -8.20 -5.53 -4.58
N HIS A 128 -7.61 -4.99 -3.52
CA HIS A 128 -6.80 -3.78 -3.57
C HIS A 128 -5.67 -3.82 -2.54
N ASP A 129 -4.51 -3.28 -2.91
CA ASP A 129 -3.35 -3.15 -2.03
C ASP A 129 -3.11 -1.68 -1.66
N ILE A 130 -2.78 -1.46 -0.40
CA ILE A 130 -2.50 -0.14 0.18
C ILE A 130 -1.23 -0.21 1.05
N LEU A 131 -0.73 0.96 1.46
CA LEU A 131 0.30 1.05 2.49
C LEU A 131 -0.30 1.54 3.81
N ILE A 132 -0.10 0.80 4.88
CA ILE A 132 -0.33 1.29 6.24
C ILE A 132 0.91 2.08 6.65
N ILE A 133 0.73 3.37 6.97
CA ILE A 133 1.82 4.30 7.28
C ILE A 133 1.78 4.81 8.72
N GLY A 134 0.71 4.48 9.46
CA GLY A 134 0.51 4.88 10.84
C GLY A 134 -0.79 4.32 11.41
N TRP A 135 -1.14 4.78 12.58
CA TRP A 135 -2.40 4.42 13.24
C TRP A 135 -2.81 5.48 14.27
N ASP A 136 -4.09 5.44 14.64
CA ASP A 136 -4.66 6.18 15.76
C ASP A 136 -5.60 5.25 16.53
N ASP A 137 -5.21 4.87 17.76
CA ASP A 137 -5.98 3.95 18.60
C ASP A 137 -7.27 4.58 19.12
N ASP A 138 -7.35 5.91 19.13
CA ASP A 138 -8.51 6.68 19.61
C ASP A 138 -9.36 7.23 18.43
N TYR A 139 -9.04 6.91 17.17
CA TYR A 139 -9.80 7.40 16.01
C TYR A 139 -11.29 7.07 16.19
N PRO A 140 -12.18 8.09 16.17
CA PRO A 140 -13.56 7.91 16.56
C PRO A 140 -14.35 6.98 15.63
N ALA A 141 -15.08 6.03 16.19
CA ALA A 141 -15.93 5.10 15.41
C ALA A 141 -17.05 5.82 14.65
N GLU A 142 -17.51 6.98 15.15
CA GLU A 142 -18.53 7.82 14.50
C GLU A 142 -18.03 8.51 13.21
N ASN A 143 -16.75 8.52 12.95
CA ASN A 143 -16.17 9.09 11.72
C ASN A 143 -16.27 8.15 10.51
N PHE A 144 -16.90 7.00 10.65
CA PHE A 144 -17.16 6.06 9.56
C PHE A 144 -18.63 6.08 9.15
N THR A 145 -18.93 5.84 7.88
CA THR A 145 -20.32 5.75 7.38
C THR A 145 -21.14 4.66 8.10
N LYS A 146 -20.52 3.54 8.40
CA LYS A 146 -21.04 2.49 9.28
C LYS A 146 -20.18 2.49 10.54
N THR A 147 -20.80 2.56 11.70
CA THR A 147 -20.07 2.67 12.97
C THR A 147 -19.42 1.33 13.35
N PRO A 148 -18.08 1.24 13.43
CA PRO A 148 -17.37 0.09 13.98
C PRO A 148 -17.73 -0.16 15.45
N SER A 149 -17.41 -1.35 15.98
CA SER A 149 -17.72 -1.71 17.37
C SER A 149 -16.84 -0.98 18.40
N LYS A 150 -15.73 -0.42 17.96
CA LYS A 150 -14.74 0.29 18.80
C LYS A 150 -14.03 1.37 18.01
N ASN A 151 -13.41 2.30 18.72
CA ASN A 151 -12.48 3.27 18.16
C ASN A 151 -11.21 2.60 17.64
N GLY A 152 -10.48 3.32 16.80
CA GLY A 152 -9.18 2.96 16.28
C GLY A 152 -9.18 2.67 14.80
N ALA A 153 -8.14 3.18 14.15
CA ALA A 153 -7.95 3.03 12.72
C ALA A 153 -6.46 2.99 12.34
N PHE A 154 -6.18 2.36 11.21
CA PHE A 154 -4.91 2.54 10.52
C PHE A 154 -4.97 3.75 9.59
N LEU A 155 -3.91 4.56 9.59
CA LEU A 155 -3.69 5.59 8.58
C LEU A 155 -3.01 4.93 7.38
N CYS A 156 -3.64 5.03 6.23
CA CYS A 156 -3.25 4.34 5.01
C CYS A 156 -2.94 5.32 3.88
N GLN A 157 -1.99 4.98 3.02
CA GLN A 157 -1.69 5.64 1.76
C GLN A 157 -2.22 4.80 0.61
N ASN A 158 -3.02 5.44 -0.26
CA ASN A 158 -3.53 4.85 -1.48
C ASN A 158 -2.62 5.19 -2.68
N SER A 159 -2.78 4.45 -3.79
CA SER A 159 -2.08 4.64 -5.06
C SER A 159 -2.84 5.51 -6.08
N TRP A 160 -3.94 6.17 -5.68
CA TRP A 160 -4.82 6.92 -6.59
C TRP A 160 -4.49 8.43 -6.68
N GLY A 161 -3.30 8.81 -6.23
CA GLY A 161 -2.82 10.19 -6.27
C GLY A 161 -3.39 11.08 -5.17
N GLU A 162 -2.93 12.33 -5.16
CA GLU A 162 -3.26 13.32 -4.12
C GLU A 162 -4.73 13.76 -4.12
N GLY A 163 -5.44 13.50 -5.21
CA GLY A 163 -6.87 13.82 -5.31
C GLY A 163 -7.80 12.88 -4.54
N PHE A 164 -7.28 11.78 -4.01
CA PHE A 164 -8.02 10.85 -3.16
C PHE A 164 -7.80 11.19 -1.69
N GLY A 165 -8.86 11.20 -0.90
CA GLY A 165 -8.80 11.41 0.55
C GLY A 165 -8.09 12.70 0.96
N ASP A 166 -7.25 12.63 1.98
CA ASP A 166 -6.38 13.73 2.41
C ASP A 166 -4.97 13.56 1.81
N GLY A 167 -4.75 14.12 0.62
CA GLY A 167 -3.46 14.00 -0.08
C GLY A 167 -3.07 12.56 -0.41
N GLY A 168 -4.02 11.73 -0.82
CA GLY A 168 -3.85 10.31 -1.10
C GLY A 168 -3.99 9.40 0.12
N ARG A 169 -4.29 9.96 1.31
CA ARG A 169 -4.36 9.22 2.58
C ARG A 169 -5.80 9.09 3.06
N PHE A 170 -6.06 8.04 3.83
CA PHE A 170 -7.35 7.78 4.44
C PHE A 170 -7.20 6.85 5.65
N TYR A 171 -8.22 6.82 6.49
CA TYR A 171 -8.27 5.93 7.65
C TYR A 171 -9.07 4.67 7.34
N VAL A 172 -8.58 3.52 7.80
CA VAL A 172 -9.30 2.23 7.72
C VAL A 172 -9.52 1.71 9.13
N ALA A 173 -10.79 1.43 9.47
CA ALA A 173 -11.16 0.96 10.80
C ALA A 173 -10.44 -0.33 11.18
N TYR A 174 -10.07 -0.50 12.46
CA TYR A 174 -9.55 -1.78 12.96
C TYR A 174 -10.54 -2.94 12.82
N ASP A 175 -11.83 -2.63 12.84
CA ASP A 175 -12.91 -3.61 12.65
C ASP A 175 -13.16 -3.98 11.18
N ASP A 176 -12.48 -3.32 10.23
CA ASP A 176 -12.56 -3.69 8.81
C ASP A 176 -12.21 -5.18 8.63
N THR A 177 -13.03 -5.90 7.86
CA THR A 177 -12.89 -7.36 7.77
C THR A 177 -11.65 -7.81 7.02
N GLN A 178 -11.05 -6.95 6.21
CA GLN A 178 -9.93 -7.29 5.34
C GLN A 178 -8.62 -6.62 5.72
N ILE A 179 -8.64 -5.44 6.37
CA ILE A 179 -7.40 -4.75 6.78
C ILE A 179 -6.49 -5.65 7.62
N GLY A 180 -5.20 -5.57 7.41
CA GLY A 180 -4.21 -6.39 8.11
C GLY A 180 -4.00 -7.77 7.49
N ARG A 181 -4.45 -8.00 6.27
CA ARG A 181 -4.15 -9.20 5.50
C ARG A 181 -2.97 -8.99 4.55
N ASN A 182 -2.24 -10.06 4.29
CA ASN A 182 -1.07 -10.07 3.40
C ASN A 182 -0.04 -8.99 3.75
N CYS A 183 0.20 -8.77 5.04
CA CYS A 183 1.02 -7.66 5.51
C CYS A 183 2.51 -7.91 5.30
N VAL A 184 3.15 -6.99 4.57
CA VAL A 184 4.56 -7.07 4.21
C VAL A 184 5.27 -5.75 4.47
N ALA A 185 6.41 -5.80 5.16
CA ALA A 185 7.36 -4.70 5.24
C ALA A 185 8.67 -5.09 4.55
N ILE A 186 9.31 -4.11 3.92
CA ILE A 186 10.53 -4.32 3.14
C ILE A 186 11.61 -3.41 3.69
N HIS A 187 12.77 -4.01 3.99
CA HIS A 187 13.98 -3.30 4.37
C HIS A 187 14.98 -3.32 3.22
N LYS A 188 15.55 -2.16 2.91
CA LYS A 188 16.54 -1.94 1.84
C LYS A 188 17.84 -1.37 2.39
N ASP A 189 18.91 -1.48 1.60
CA ASP A 189 20.19 -0.80 1.83
C ASP A 189 20.13 0.72 1.62
#